data_6ba42a8e00dff2c831aee361a62ebca5
#
_entry.id   6ba42a8e00dff2c831aee361a62ebca5
#
_cell.length_a   1.000
_cell.length_b   1.000
_cell.length_c   1.000
_cell.angle_alpha   90.00
_cell.angle_beta   90.00
_cell.angle_gamma   90.00
#
_symmetry.space_group_name_H-M   'P 1'
#
loop_
_entity.id
_entity.type
_entity.pdbx_description
1 polymer ?
#
loop_
_entity_poly.entity_id
_entity_poly.type
_entity_poly.pdbx_seq_one_letter_code
_entity_poly.pdbx_strand_id
1 'polypeptide(L)'
;VRAMYDLHQKYGLFKFIVVVPSPAIKEGWKNFIEADYAKQHFSQYYENTQINLNVINAGDFNSKKGLLPAHLVEFIEGDRLNSSTIQVLLINAGMLNSSSMKKDYSQTLLSGWTSPLEGLKATRPIVMIDEPHRFPRDKANYKSITAVEPQMIIRFGATFPDIKVGKGRQATIVKDYYRKQPQFNLNAVSS
;
A
#
# COMPACT_ATOMS: atom_id res chain seq x y z
N VAL A 1 1.13 -8.61 -7.05
CA VAL A 1 -0.24 -9.11 -7.08
C VAL A 1 -0.35 -10.50 -6.47
N ARG A 2 0.41 -11.53 -6.93
CA ARG A 2 0.36 -12.90 -6.39
C ARG A 2 0.44 -12.97 -4.86
N ALA A 3 1.35 -12.23 -4.25
CA ALA A 3 1.49 -12.21 -2.79
C ALA A 3 0.20 -11.74 -2.06
N MET A 4 -0.64 -10.91 -2.68
CA MET A 4 -1.93 -10.52 -2.10
C MET A 4 -2.88 -11.72 -2.04
N TYR A 5 -2.96 -12.48 -3.13
CA TYR A 5 -3.78 -13.70 -3.18
C TYR A 5 -3.28 -14.76 -2.18
N ASP A 6 -1.96 -15.02 -2.13
CA ASP A 6 -1.37 -15.99 -1.20
C ASP A 6 -1.65 -15.61 0.27
N LEU A 7 -1.48 -14.33 0.61
CA LEU A 7 -1.75 -13.82 1.96
C LEU A 7 -3.24 -13.86 2.30
N HIS A 8 -4.10 -13.58 1.31
CA HIS A 8 -5.53 -13.69 1.49
C HIS A 8 -5.95 -15.15 1.72
N GLN A 9 -5.56 -16.05 0.85
CA GLN A 9 -5.92 -17.46 0.94
C GLN A 9 -5.43 -18.11 2.23
N LYS A 10 -4.18 -17.80 2.64
CA LYS A 10 -3.56 -18.44 3.80
C LYS A 10 -3.94 -17.83 5.14
N TYR A 11 -4.17 -16.51 5.18
CA TYR A 11 -4.33 -15.76 6.44
C TYR A 11 -5.61 -14.91 6.49
N GLY A 12 -6.44 -14.92 5.45
CA GLY A 12 -7.63 -14.09 5.38
C GLY A 12 -7.36 -12.59 5.30
N LEU A 13 -6.15 -12.18 4.92
CA LEU A 13 -5.79 -10.75 4.81
C LEU A 13 -6.36 -10.18 3.52
N PHE A 14 -7.10 -9.08 3.62
CA PHE A 14 -7.84 -8.57 2.45
C PHE A 14 -7.71 -7.04 2.23
N LYS A 15 -7.05 -6.30 3.11
CA LYS A 15 -6.81 -4.85 2.96
C LYS A 15 -5.34 -4.60 2.62
N PHE A 16 -5.08 -4.17 1.38
CA PHE A 16 -3.73 -3.90 0.89
C PHE A 16 -3.63 -2.47 0.36
N ILE A 17 -2.59 -1.75 0.75
CA ILE A 17 -2.23 -0.45 0.18
C ILE A 17 -0.97 -0.63 -0.65
N VAL A 18 -1.05 -0.35 -1.95
CA VAL A 18 0.11 -0.33 -2.85
C VAL A 18 0.59 1.09 -2.98
N VAL A 19 1.81 1.33 -2.53
CA VAL A 19 2.45 2.65 -2.59
C VAL A 19 3.48 2.67 -3.70
N VAL A 20 3.32 3.59 -4.63
CA VAL A 20 4.17 3.74 -5.81
C VAL A 20 4.84 5.11 -5.87
N PRO A 21 6.05 5.22 -6.47
CA PRO A 21 6.78 6.48 -6.51
C PRO A 21 6.33 7.46 -7.59
N SER A 22 5.68 6.96 -8.64
CA SER A 22 5.33 7.80 -9.79
C SER A 22 3.98 7.46 -10.42
N PRO A 23 3.36 8.40 -11.15
CA PRO A 23 2.13 8.15 -11.89
C PRO A 23 2.26 7.05 -12.95
N ALA A 24 3.41 6.95 -13.62
CA ALA A 24 3.64 5.93 -14.64
C ALA A 24 3.62 4.50 -14.06
N ILE A 25 4.29 4.30 -12.91
CA ILE A 25 4.27 3.01 -12.21
C ILE A 25 2.85 2.72 -11.69
N LYS A 26 2.15 3.74 -11.22
CA LYS A 26 0.76 3.62 -10.78
C LYS A 26 -0.14 3.12 -11.90
N GLU A 27 -0.03 3.69 -13.08
CA GLU A 27 -0.81 3.27 -14.24
C GLU A 27 -0.45 1.84 -14.66
N GLY A 28 0.82 1.46 -14.60
CA GLY A 28 1.25 0.07 -14.85
C GLY A 28 0.61 -0.94 -13.89
N TRP A 29 0.53 -0.62 -12.60
CA TRP A 29 -0.16 -1.45 -11.60
C TRP A 29 -1.64 -1.58 -11.89
N LYS A 30 -2.31 -0.45 -12.20
CA LYS A 30 -3.73 -0.42 -12.55
C LYS A 30 -4.01 -1.29 -13.77
N ASN A 31 -3.30 -1.04 -14.86
CA ASN A 31 -3.47 -1.76 -16.11
C ASN A 31 -3.25 -3.27 -15.95
N PHE A 32 -2.26 -3.68 -15.13
CA PHE A 32 -2.01 -5.09 -14.87
C PHE A 32 -3.15 -5.75 -14.07
N ILE A 33 -3.63 -5.10 -13.01
CA ILE A 33 -4.71 -5.66 -12.18
C ILE A 33 -6.04 -5.74 -12.95
N GLU A 34 -6.31 -4.73 -13.79
CA GLU A 34 -7.54 -4.66 -14.59
C GLU A 34 -7.52 -5.54 -15.84
N ALA A 35 -6.34 -5.98 -16.28
CA ALA A 35 -6.18 -6.76 -17.50
C ALA A 35 -6.87 -8.15 -17.42
N ASP A 36 -7.61 -8.50 -18.44
CA ASP A 36 -8.35 -9.77 -18.50
C ASP A 36 -7.42 -10.98 -18.40
N TYR A 37 -6.24 -10.93 -19.02
CA TYR A 37 -5.27 -12.02 -18.95
C TYR A 37 -4.77 -12.24 -17.51
N ALA A 38 -4.58 -11.19 -16.73
CA ALA A 38 -4.17 -11.31 -15.35
C ALA A 38 -5.28 -11.87 -14.48
N LYS A 39 -6.53 -11.39 -14.67
CA LYS A 39 -7.71 -11.92 -13.98
C LYS A 39 -7.91 -13.41 -14.27
N GLN A 40 -7.83 -13.80 -15.54
CA GLN A 40 -7.92 -15.20 -15.95
C GLN A 40 -6.80 -16.05 -15.36
N HIS A 41 -5.56 -15.55 -15.38
CA HIS A 41 -4.43 -16.25 -14.78
C HIS A 41 -4.66 -16.51 -13.29
N PHE A 42 -5.02 -15.50 -12.53
CA PHE A 42 -5.21 -15.65 -11.08
C PHE A 42 -6.45 -16.47 -10.74
N SER A 43 -7.53 -16.40 -11.51
CA SER A 43 -8.73 -17.23 -11.29
C SER A 43 -8.49 -18.73 -11.39
N GLN A 44 -7.46 -19.16 -12.13
CA GLN A 44 -7.07 -20.58 -12.24
C GLN A 44 -6.45 -21.13 -10.95
N TYR A 45 -5.87 -20.27 -10.11
CA TYR A 45 -5.16 -20.66 -8.88
C TYR A 45 -5.89 -20.25 -7.60
N TYR A 46 -6.74 -19.23 -7.69
CA TYR A 46 -7.43 -18.61 -6.54
C TYR A 46 -8.92 -18.48 -6.85
N GLU A 47 -9.59 -19.63 -6.89
CA GLU A 47 -11.01 -19.70 -7.20
C GLU A 47 -11.85 -18.73 -6.36
N ASN A 48 -12.79 -18.05 -7.03
CA ASN A 48 -13.71 -17.10 -6.40
C ASN A 48 -13.07 -15.88 -5.71
N THR A 49 -11.75 -15.68 -5.81
CA THR A 49 -11.11 -14.51 -5.24
C THR A 49 -10.90 -13.42 -6.29
N GLN A 50 -11.39 -12.22 -6.00
CA GLN A 50 -11.27 -11.05 -6.89
C GLN A 50 -10.58 -9.90 -6.19
N ILE A 51 -9.90 -9.05 -6.97
CA ILE A 51 -9.35 -7.78 -6.48
C ILE A 51 -10.34 -6.66 -6.83
N ASN A 52 -10.76 -5.93 -5.79
CA ASN A 52 -11.40 -4.62 -5.94
C ASN A 52 -10.32 -3.54 -5.83
N LEU A 53 -10.04 -2.87 -6.95
CA LEU A 53 -8.98 -1.88 -7.06
C LEU A 53 -9.53 -0.48 -6.87
N ASN A 54 -9.09 0.18 -5.82
CA ASN A 54 -9.39 1.56 -5.49
C ASN A 54 -8.18 2.45 -5.82
N VAL A 55 -8.31 3.34 -6.79
CA VAL A 55 -7.23 4.24 -7.23
C VAL A 55 -7.50 5.65 -6.74
N ILE A 56 -6.54 6.24 -6.02
CA ILE A 56 -6.67 7.60 -5.48
C ILE A 56 -5.69 8.56 -6.15
N ASN A 57 -6.22 9.67 -6.66
CA ASN A 57 -5.48 10.77 -7.24
C ASN A 57 -5.71 12.07 -6.46
N ALA A 58 -4.84 13.05 -6.65
CA ALA A 58 -4.97 14.34 -5.96
C ALA A 58 -6.27 15.08 -6.33
N GLY A 59 -6.74 14.94 -7.57
CA GLY A 59 -7.97 15.54 -8.05
C GLY A 59 -9.25 14.97 -7.43
N ASP A 60 -9.17 13.79 -6.82
CA ASP A 60 -10.35 13.14 -6.22
C ASP A 60 -10.76 13.80 -4.90
N PHE A 61 -9.86 14.57 -4.27
CA PHE A 61 -10.13 15.32 -3.06
C PHE A 61 -10.80 16.68 -3.36
N ASN A 62 -12.09 16.69 -3.53
CA ASN A 62 -12.85 17.93 -3.76
C ASN A 62 -13.11 18.66 -2.43
N SER A 63 -12.17 19.51 -2.03
CA SER A 63 -12.24 20.28 -0.77
C SER A 63 -13.46 21.20 -0.67
N LYS A 64 -14.04 21.65 -1.79
CA LYS A 64 -15.21 22.54 -1.78
C LYS A 64 -16.49 21.85 -1.32
N LYS A 65 -16.59 20.53 -1.50
CA LYS A 65 -17.77 19.75 -1.09
C LYS A 65 -17.63 19.10 0.28
N GLY A 66 -16.44 19.14 0.91
CA GLY A 66 -16.20 18.48 2.19
C GLY A 66 -16.42 16.97 2.18
N LEU A 67 -16.41 16.36 0.99
CA LEU A 67 -16.63 14.92 0.81
C LEU A 67 -15.32 14.19 0.63
N LEU A 68 -15.29 12.96 1.13
CA LEU A 68 -14.20 12.02 0.91
C LEU A 68 -14.29 11.42 -0.51
N PRO A 69 -13.14 11.08 -1.14
CA PRO A 69 -13.15 10.34 -2.40
C PRO A 69 -13.87 9.00 -2.27
N ALA A 70 -14.78 8.69 -3.20
CA ALA A 70 -15.60 7.48 -3.15
C ALA A 70 -14.76 6.20 -3.05
N HIS A 71 -13.69 6.09 -3.85
CA HIS A 71 -12.76 4.95 -3.80
C HIS A 71 -12.03 4.80 -2.45
N LEU A 72 -11.79 5.92 -1.75
CA LEU A 72 -11.21 5.86 -0.41
C LEU A 72 -12.22 5.33 0.60
N VAL A 73 -13.45 5.79 0.54
CA VAL A 73 -14.55 5.31 1.38
C VAL A 73 -14.78 3.82 1.12
N GLU A 74 -14.86 3.42 -0.13
CA GLU A 74 -15.01 2.02 -0.54
C GLU A 74 -13.87 1.14 -0.01
N PHE A 75 -12.64 1.60 -0.09
CA PHE A 75 -11.50 0.87 0.49
C PHE A 75 -11.62 0.76 2.01
N ILE A 76 -11.93 1.84 2.72
CA ILE A 76 -12.00 1.84 4.19
C ILE A 76 -13.18 0.99 4.68
N GLU A 77 -14.37 1.20 4.12
CA GLU A 77 -15.62 0.59 4.56
C GLU A 77 -15.95 -0.73 3.85
N GLY A 78 -15.25 -1.02 2.77
CA GLY A 78 -15.45 -2.22 1.97
C GLY A 78 -15.44 -3.50 2.79
N ASP A 79 -16.39 -4.34 2.47
CA ASP A 79 -16.98 -5.41 3.27
C ASP A 79 -15.97 -6.43 3.80
N ARG A 80 -15.96 -6.61 5.12
CA ARG A 80 -15.24 -7.69 5.82
C ARG A 80 -15.95 -9.05 5.69
N LEU A 81 -17.22 -9.02 5.30
CA LEU A 81 -18.06 -10.23 5.22
C LEU A 81 -17.87 -10.95 3.88
N ASN A 82 -17.37 -10.27 2.85
CA ASN A 82 -17.08 -10.89 1.57
C ASN A 82 -15.67 -11.51 1.57
N SER A 83 -15.58 -12.77 1.98
CA SER A 83 -14.34 -13.52 2.05
C SER A 83 -13.64 -13.76 0.70
N SER A 84 -14.28 -13.40 -0.40
CA SER A 84 -13.74 -13.59 -1.76
C SER A 84 -13.22 -12.31 -2.41
N THR A 85 -13.20 -11.18 -1.67
CA THR A 85 -12.75 -9.90 -2.23
C THR A 85 -11.52 -9.35 -1.51
N ILE A 86 -10.45 -9.14 -2.26
CA ILE A 86 -9.26 -8.43 -1.81
C ILE A 86 -9.44 -6.94 -2.13
N GLN A 87 -9.42 -6.09 -1.12
CA GLN A 87 -9.48 -4.63 -1.28
C GLN A 87 -8.07 -4.08 -1.47
N VAL A 88 -7.81 -3.42 -2.60
CA VAL A 88 -6.51 -2.82 -2.89
C VAL A 88 -6.67 -1.31 -3.07
N LEU A 89 -5.93 -0.54 -2.30
CA LEU A 89 -5.78 0.91 -2.50
C LEU A 89 -4.46 1.18 -3.21
N LEU A 90 -4.51 1.76 -4.39
CA LEU A 90 -3.34 2.15 -5.18
C LEU A 90 -3.13 3.66 -5.09
N ILE A 91 -2.01 4.07 -4.48
CA ILE A 91 -1.76 5.46 -4.14
C ILE A 91 -0.28 5.86 -4.31
N ASN A 92 -0.04 7.11 -4.68
CA ASN A 92 1.31 7.68 -4.65
C ASN A 92 1.70 8.11 -3.24
N ALA A 93 2.97 7.92 -2.87
CA ALA A 93 3.47 8.29 -1.55
C ALA A 93 3.28 9.78 -1.22
N GLY A 94 3.44 10.67 -2.21
CA GLY A 94 3.16 12.10 -2.03
C GLY A 94 1.72 12.39 -1.65
N MET A 95 0.78 11.58 -2.15
CA MET A 95 -0.64 11.69 -1.78
C MET A 95 -0.86 11.30 -0.31
N LEU A 96 -0.27 10.20 0.15
CA LEU A 96 -0.34 9.83 1.57
C LEU A 96 0.19 10.93 2.50
N ASN A 97 1.19 11.69 2.05
CA ASN A 97 1.75 12.80 2.82
C ASN A 97 0.96 14.11 2.71
N SER A 98 -0.03 14.18 1.84
CA SER A 98 -0.77 15.42 1.58
C SER A 98 -1.61 15.88 2.78
N SER A 99 -1.89 17.18 2.82
CA SER A 99 -2.81 17.75 3.80
C SER A 99 -4.24 17.19 3.64
N SER A 100 -4.62 16.82 2.42
CA SER A 100 -5.91 16.21 2.14
C SER A 100 -6.11 14.86 2.85
N MET A 101 -5.05 14.11 3.10
CA MET A 101 -5.12 12.85 3.87
C MET A 101 -5.25 13.06 5.38
N LYS A 102 -4.85 14.23 5.88
CA LYS A 102 -4.72 14.50 7.32
C LYS A 102 -5.81 15.38 7.90
N LYS A 103 -6.52 16.14 7.05
CA LYS A 103 -7.59 17.03 7.50
C LYS A 103 -8.90 16.26 7.71
N ASP A 104 -9.76 16.85 8.53
CA ASP A 104 -11.13 16.37 8.71
C ASP A 104 -12.04 16.81 7.55
N TYR A 105 -13.00 15.98 7.23
CA TYR A 105 -14.04 16.21 6.24
C TYR A 105 -15.42 16.26 6.90
N SER A 106 -16.37 16.93 6.26
CA SER A 106 -17.74 16.99 6.74
C SER A 106 -18.45 15.65 6.71
N GLN A 107 -18.03 14.78 5.79
CA GLN A 107 -18.50 13.40 5.70
C GLN A 107 -17.84 12.56 6.80
N THR A 108 -18.67 11.91 7.60
CA THR A 108 -18.22 10.90 8.57
C THR A 108 -18.33 9.52 7.96
N LEU A 109 -17.29 8.72 8.09
CA LEU A 109 -17.32 7.29 7.73
C LEU A 109 -18.20 6.51 8.71
N LEU A 110 -18.71 5.35 8.31
CA LEU A 110 -19.58 4.48 9.15
C LEU A 110 -18.95 4.17 10.51
N SER A 111 -17.62 4.08 10.55
CA SER A 111 -16.85 3.86 11.79
C SER A 111 -16.62 5.13 12.63
N GLY A 112 -17.17 6.29 12.24
CA GLY A 112 -17.00 7.55 12.96
C GLY A 112 -15.78 8.39 12.57
N TRP A 113 -14.95 7.94 11.62
CA TRP A 113 -13.75 8.67 11.18
C TRP A 113 -14.10 9.78 10.21
N THR A 114 -13.53 10.96 10.40
CA THR A 114 -13.65 12.12 9.50
C THR A 114 -12.38 12.39 8.69
N SER A 115 -11.23 11.92 9.21
CA SER A 115 -9.94 12.02 8.54
C SER A 115 -9.62 10.76 7.73
N PRO A 116 -9.23 10.90 6.44
CA PRO A 116 -8.77 9.78 5.62
C PRO A 116 -7.70 8.92 6.27
N LEU A 117 -6.71 9.57 6.89
CA LEU A 117 -5.59 8.86 7.53
C LEU A 117 -6.07 7.99 8.70
N GLU A 118 -6.95 8.49 9.54
CA GLU A 118 -7.49 7.71 10.67
C GLU A 118 -8.36 6.54 10.18
N GLY A 119 -9.14 6.76 9.13
CA GLY A 119 -9.87 5.67 8.47
C GLY A 119 -8.94 4.58 7.94
N LEU A 120 -7.84 4.96 7.27
CA LEU A 120 -6.84 3.99 6.79
C LEU A 120 -6.18 3.23 7.94
N LYS A 121 -5.78 3.90 9.02
CA LYS A 121 -5.22 3.24 10.21
C LYS A 121 -6.18 2.20 10.77
N ALA A 122 -7.46 2.53 10.89
CA ALA A 122 -8.49 1.63 11.42
C ALA A 122 -8.62 0.34 10.61
N THR A 123 -8.29 0.35 9.31
CA THR A 123 -8.28 -0.87 8.49
C THR A 123 -7.12 -1.81 8.79
N ARG A 124 -6.06 -1.34 9.49
CA ARG A 124 -4.82 -2.09 9.75
C ARG A 124 -4.31 -2.79 8.49
N PRO A 125 -3.98 -2.05 7.43
CA PRO A 125 -3.71 -2.64 6.12
C PRO A 125 -2.33 -3.30 6.09
N ILE A 126 -2.12 -4.13 5.06
CA ILE A 126 -0.77 -4.50 4.63
C ILE A 126 -0.33 -3.47 3.59
N VAL A 127 0.82 -2.86 3.79
CA VAL A 127 1.38 -1.92 2.83
C VAL A 127 2.42 -2.61 1.97
N MET A 128 2.25 -2.50 0.65
CA MET A 128 3.21 -2.96 -0.34
C MET A 128 3.88 -1.74 -0.98
N ILE A 129 5.21 -1.70 -0.91
CA ILE A 129 6.00 -0.61 -1.48
C ILE A 129 6.69 -1.11 -2.75
N ASP A 130 6.37 -0.50 -3.86
CA ASP A 130 7.09 -0.72 -5.11
C ASP A 130 8.25 0.27 -5.25
N GLU A 131 9.37 -0.19 -5.78
CA GLU A 131 10.61 0.57 -5.91
C GLU A 131 11.11 1.20 -4.59
N PRO A 132 11.44 0.39 -3.57
CA PRO A 132 11.73 0.84 -2.21
C PRO A 132 12.93 1.80 -2.11
N HIS A 133 13.82 1.80 -3.10
CA HIS A 133 14.95 2.75 -3.16
C HIS A 133 14.47 4.21 -3.25
N ARG A 134 13.25 4.44 -3.71
CA ARG A 134 12.63 5.79 -3.77
C ARG A 134 12.07 6.25 -2.43
N PHE A 135 12.04 5.37 -1.42
CA PHE A 135 11.45 5.60 -0.11
C PHE A 135 12.44 5.32 1.03
N PRO A 136 13.53 6.12 1.15
CA PRO A 136 14.43 6.00 2.30
C PRO A 136 13.67 6.26 3.61
N ARG A 137 14.01 5.51 4.67
CA ARG A 137 13.25 5.52 5.95
C ARG A 137 13.25 6.87 6.67
N ASP A 138 14.28 7.69 6.46
CA ASP A 138 14.39 9.02 7.02
C ASP A 138 13.53 10.07 6.33
N LYS A 139 13.02 9.78 5.15
CA LYS A 139 12.27 10.72 4.33
C LYS A 139 10.78 10.77 4.68
N ALA A 140 10.17 11.94 4.41
CA ALA A 140 8.76 12.21 4.72
C ALA A 140 7.79 11.20 4.11
N ASN A 141 8.05 10.76 2.87
CA ASN A 141 7.20 9.76 2.19
C ASN A 141 7.17 8.43 2.93
N TYR A 142 8.32 7.94 3.45
CA TYR A 142 8.32 6.70 4.23
C TYR A 142 7.62 6.88 5.57
N LYS A 143 7.82 8.03 6.22
CA LYS A 143 7.11 8.37 7.48
C LYS A 143 5.59 8.40 7.27
N SER A 144 5.11 8.89 6.12
CA SER A 144 3.68 8.86 5.80
C SER A 144 3.13 7.47 5.57
N ILE A 145 3.95 6.56 5.02
CA ILE A 145 3.59 5.14 4.90
C ILE A 145 3.46 4.51 6.29
N THR A 146 4.42 4.75 7.18
CA THR A 146 4.34 4.21 8.55
C THR A 146 3.24 4.85 9.39
N ALA A 147 2.84 6.08 9.08
CA ALA A 147 1.74 6.76 9.75
C ALA A 147 0.35 6.11 9.52
N VAL A 148 0.23 5.25 8.51
CA VAL A 148 -0.98 4.42 8.30
C VAL A 148 -1.07 3.26 9.30
N GLU A 149 -0.04 3.03 10.12
CA GLU A 149 0.04 1.94 11.11
C GLU A 149 -0.23 0.55 10.52
N PRO A 150 0.48 0.16 9.45
CA PRO A 150 0.23 -1.11 8.79
C PRO A 150 0.60 -2.29 9.69
N GLN A 151 -0.13 -3.41 9.55
CA GLN A 151 0.24 -4.69 10.20
C GLN A 151 1.58 -5.21 9.69
N MET A 152 1.86 -4.98 8.40
CA MET A 152 3.05 -5.45 7.71
C MET A 152 3.41 -4.48 6.58
N ILE A 153 4.69 -4.29 6.35
CA ILE A 153 5.21 -3.60 5.16
C ILE A 153 6.02 -4.59 4.34
N ILE A 154 5.62 -4.79 3.09
CA ILE A 154 6.32 -5.62 2.12
C ILE A 154 6.93 -4.69 1.07
N ARG A 155 8.22 -4.86 0.79
CA ARG A 155 8.94 -4.02 -0.17
C ARG A 155 9.40 -4.85 -1.36
N PHE A 156 9.01 -4.45 -2.55
CA PHE A 156 9.38 -5.09 -3.81
C PHE A 156 10.22 -4.14 -4.66
N GLY A 157 11.33 -4.60 -5.14
CA GLY A 157 12.19 -3.82 -6.03
C GLY A 157 13.55 -4.48 -6.22
N ALA A 158 14.20 -4.16 -7.34
CA ALA A 158 15.54 -4.63 -7.64
C ALA A 158 16.61 -3.95 -6.77
N THR A 159 16.31 -2.74 -6.26
CA THR A 159 17.24 -1.93 -5.47
C THR A 159 16.58 -1.45 -4.19
N PHE A 160 17.43 -1.24 -3.16
CA PHE A 160 17.00 -0.73 -1.85
C PHE A 160 17.80 0.53 -1.49
N PRO A 161 17.28 1.41 -0.62
CA PRO A 161 17.98 2.61 -0.21
C PRO A 161 19.34 2.31 0.42
N ASP A 162 20.28 3.19 0.18
CA ASP A 162 21.53 3.22 0.92
C ASP A 162 21.33 3.92 2.26
N ILE A 163 21.88 3.34 3.32
CA ILE A 163 21.85 3.91 4.66
C ILE A 163 23.24 3.95 5.24
N LYS A 164 23.51 5.05 5.92
CA LYS A 164 24.75 5.25 6.65
C LYS A 164 24.65 4.61 8.04
N VAL A 165 25.52 3.66 8.33
CA VAL A 165 25.61 2.97 9.62
C VAL A 165 26.89 3.36 10.31
N GLY A 166 26.79 3.78 11.58
CA GLY A 166 27.93 4.29 12.36
C GLY A 166 28.07 5.82 12.31
N LYS A 167 29.06 6.34 13.00
CA LYS A 167 29.33 7.78 13.11
C LYS A 167 30.76 8.09 12.67
N GLY A 168 30.96 9.33 12.19
CA GLY A 168 32.27 9.84 11.82
C GLY A 168 32.98 9.01 10.73
N ARG A 169 34.29 8.80 10.89
CA ARG A 169 35.15 8.08 9.94
C ARG A 169 34.86 6.57 9.86
N GLN A 170 34.15 6.01 10.83
CA GLN A 170 33.76 4.58 10.86
C GLN A 170 32.37 4.31 10.25
N ALA A 171 31.76 5.35 9.71
CA ALA A 171 30.46 5.17 9.07
C ALA A 171 30.61 4.40 7.76
N THR A 172 29.81 3.35 7.61
CA THR A 172 29.71 2.54 6.39
C THR A 172 28.38 2.74 5.71
N ILE A 173 28.36 2.59 4.39
CA ILE A 173 27.13 2.60 3.60
C ILE A 173 26.70 1.15 3.38
N VAL A 174 25.48 0.84 3.74
CA VAL A 174 24.89 -0.49 3.54
C VAL A 174 23.52 -0.36 2.91
N LYS A 175 23.06 -1.39 2.23
CA LYS A 175 21.70 -1.44 1.70
C LYS A 175 20.70 -1.65 2.82
N ASP A 176 19.57 -0.90 2.79
CA ASP A 176 18.47 -1.04 3.73
C ASP A 176 17.58 -2.24 3.36
N TYR A 177 18.16 -3.43 3.40
CA TYR A 177 17.35 -4.63 3.19
C TYR A 177 16.42 -4.85 4.38
N TYR A 178 16.94 -5.40 5.44
CA TYR A 178 16.16 -5.73 6.64
C TYR A 178 17.06 -5.74 7.87
N ARG A 179 16.74 -4.99 8.87
CA ARG A 179 17.70 -4.78 9.93
C ARG A 179 17.55 -5.61 11.18
N LYS A 180 16.42 -6.23 11.43
CA LYS A 180 16.25 -6.85 12.77
C LYS A 180 15.34 -8.07 12.86
N GLN A 181 14.84 -8.60 11.76
CA GLN A 181 14.02 -9.82 11.81
C GLN A 181 14.47 -10.80 10.74
N PRO A 182 14.39 -12.12 11.01
CA PRO A 182 14.55 -13.11 9.97
C PRO A 182 13.46 -12.86 8.94
N GLN A 183 13.84 -12.41 7.77
CA GLN A 183 12.92 -12.04 6.73
C GLN A 183 13.19 -12.91 5.54
N PHE A 184 12.14 -13.32 4.89
CA PHE A 184 12.22 -14.05 3.65
C PHE A 184 12.96 -13.19 2.62
N ASN A 185 14.19 -13.57 2.34
CA ASN A 185 14.92 -13.05 1.20
C ASN A 185 14.50 -13.89 0.00
N LEU A 186 13.59 -13.40 -0.80
CA LEU A 186 13.12 -14.09 -2.02
C LEU A 186 14.25 -14.36 -3.02
N ASN A 187 15.38 -13.63 -2.92
CA ASN A 187 16.55 -13.88 -3.75
C ASN A 187 17.38 -15.10 -3.30
N ALA A 188 17.11 -15.65 -2.13
CA ALA A 188 17.80 -16.85 -1.64
C ALA A 188 17.14 -18.16 -2.08
N VAL A 189 16.02 -18.11 -2.79
CA VAL A 189 15.26 -19.29 -3.25
C VAL A 189 15.58 -19.64 -4.70
N SER A 190 16.45 -18.92 -5.37
CA SER A 190 16.83 -19.14 -6.78
C SER A 190 18.26 -19.65 -6.97
N SER A 191 18.83 -20.32 -5.97
CA SER A 191 20.10 -21.06 -6.11
C SER A 191 19.93 -22.54 -5.79
#